data_81798f45f64e045df7306c5c45f62f28
#
_entry.id   81798f45f64e045df7306c5c45f62f28
#
_cell.length_a   1.000
_cell.length_b   1.000
_cell.length_c   1.000
_cell.angle_alpha   90.00
_cell.angle_beta   90.00
_cell.angle_gamma   90.00
#
_symmetry.space_group_name_H-M   'P 1'
#
loop_
_entity.id
_entity.type
_entity.pdbx_description
1 polymer ?
#
loop_
_entity_poly.entity_id
_entity_poly.type
_entity_poly.pdbx_seq_one_letter_code
_entity_poly.pdbx_strand_id
1 'polypeptide(L)'
;MTFINEINDILWTYILIIMLLGCAVWFSIRTRFVQFRMIREMIVLLSESAGKGKQGEKHVSSFQAFAISIASRVGTGNLAGVATAIAIGGPGAIFWMWVIALLGASSAFIESTLGQLYKIRGKDSFIGGPAYYMKKGLKQPWMGMLFAVLISITFGFAFNSVQSNTICAAAEHAFGFNHIILGGVLTLLTLLIIFGGIQRIARVSSIIVPVMALGYVGLALVIVALNITHLPGVIALIVSHAFGWEQALAGGVGMALMQGIKRGLFSNEAGMGSAPNAAATAHVSHPVKQGLIQTLAVFTDTLLICTCTAFIILFSGAPLDGSANGVQLTQQALTNEIGSSGSIF
;
A
#
# COMPACT_ATOMS: atom_id res chain seq x y z
N MET A 1 28.06 -0.21 -4.97
CA MET A 1 26.82 0.63 -4.94
C MET A 1 26.33 0.93 -6.36
N THR A 2 27.16 1.34 -7.31
CA THR A 2 26.78 1.66 -8.72
C THR A 2 26.06 0.52 -9.43
N PHE A 3 26.60 -0.71 -9.41
CA PHE A 3 26.01 -1.88 -10.09
C PHE A 3 24.60 -2.25 -9.60
N ILE A 4 24.35 -2.18 -8.28
CA ILE A 4 23.01 -2.45 -7.72
C ILE A 4 22.03 -1.38 -8.16
N ASN A 5 22.44 -0.12 -8.17
CA ASN A 5 21.59 0.99 -8.61
C ASN A 5 21.28 0.88 -10.11
N GLU A 6 22.24 0.53 -10.96
CA GLU A 6 22.00 0.31 -12.39
C GLU A 6 20.99 -0.81 -12.66
N ILE A 7 21.14 -1.96 -11.98
CA ILE A 7 20.16 -3.05 -12.10
C ILE A 7 18.77 -2.60 -11.60
N ASN A 8 18.71 -1.91 -10.46
CA ASN A 8 17.46 -1.41 -9.92
C ASN A 8 16.77 -0.43 -10.89
N ASP A 9 17.54 0.47 -11.50
CA ASP A 9 16.98 1.44 -12.45
C ASP A 9 16.49 0.77 -13.75
N ILE A 10 17.21 -0.22 -14.27
CA ILE A 10 16.76 -1.01 -15.42
C ILE A 10 15.48 -1.77 -15.08
N LEU A 11 15.45 -2.46 -13.94
CA LEU A 11 14.28 -3.23 -13.52
C LEU A 11 13.06 -2.34 -13.33
N TRP A 12 13.20 -1.23 -12.61
CA TRP A 12 12.08 -0.33 -12.35
C TRP A 12 11.63 0.42 -13.60
N THR A 13 12.55 1.05 -14.32
CA THR A 13 12.23 1.98 -15.40
C THR A 13 11.69 1.26 -16.64
N TYR A 14 12.34 0.16 -17.04
CA TYR A 14 12.03 -0.48 -18.31
C TYR A 14 11.19 -1.76 -18.16
N ILE A 15 11.40 -2.54 -17.11
CA ILE A 15 10.74 -3.84 -17.00
C ILE A 15 9.45 -3.73 -16.17
N LEU A 16 9.56 -3.31 -14.92
CA LEU A 16 8.42 -3.36 -13.99
C LEU A 16 7.33 -2.36 -14.37
N ILE A 17 7.69 -1.12 -14.68
CA ILE A 17 6.68 -0.10 -15.05
C ILE A 17 5.93 -0.51 -16.30
N ILE A 18 6.64 -0.94 -17.36
CA ILE A 18 5.99 -1.35 -18.61
C ILE A 18 5.10 -2.58 -18.40
N MET A 19 5.61 -3.60 -17.70
CA MET A 19 4.84 -4.81 -17.42
C MET A 19 3.61 -4.52 -16.56
N LEU A 20 3.78 -3.79 -15.45
CA LEU A 20 2.67 -3.53 -14.53
C LEU A 20 1.60 -2.63 -15.15
N LEU A 21 1.99 -1.58 -15.88
CA LEU A 21 1.04 -0.75 -16.63
C LEU A 21 0.37 -1.54 -17.75
N GLY A 22 1.13 -2.31 -18.52
CA GLY A 22 0.59 -3.15 -19.59
C GLY A 22 -0.42 -4.16 -19.05
N CYS A 23 -0.09 -4.86 -17.96
CA CYS A 23 -1.01 -5.78 -17.28
C CYS A 23 -2.24 -5.04 -16.73
N ALA A 24 -2.07 -3.89 -16.09
CA ALA A 24 -3.17 -3.13 -15.51
C ALA A 24 -4.16 -2.64 -16.57
N VAL A 25 -3.67 -2.14 -17.71
CA VAL A 25 -4.51 -1.74 -18.85
C VAL A 25 -5.20 -2.96 -19.46
N TRP A 26 -4.46 -4.03 -19.71
CA TRP A 26 -5.01 -5.27 -20.25
C TRP A 26 -6.12 -5.85 -19.38
N PHE A 27 -5.87 -5.95 -18.06
CA PHE A 27 -6.86 -6.47 -17.13
C PHE A 27 -8.08 -5.55 -17.00
N SER A 28 -7.87 -4.22 -17.00
CA SER A 28 -8.98 -3.25 -16.97
C SER A 28 -9.92 -3.46 -18.17
N ILE A 29 -9.37 -3.60 -19.39
CA ILE A 29 -10.15 -3.84 -20.60
C ILE A 29 -10.83 -5.21 -20.54
N ARG A 30 -10.11 -6.28 -20.20
CA ARG A 30 -10.65 -7.65 -20.15
C ARG A 30 -11.73 -7.85 -19.11
N THR A 31 -11.66 -7.15 -17.98
CA THR A 31 -12.66 -7.18 -16.92
C THR A 31 -13.77 -6.13 -17.09
N ARG A 32 -13.75 -5.39 -18.22
CA ARG A 32 -14.68 -4.29 -18.50
C ARG A 32 -14.67 -3.26 -17.38
N PHE A 33 -13.48 -2.84 -16.94
CA PHE A 33 -13.27 -1.84 -15.88
C PHE A 33 -13.99 -2.19 -14.58
N VAL A 34 -13.82 -3.44 -14.11
CA VAL A 34 -14.46 -3.97 -12.90
C VAL A 34 -14.20 -3.07 -11.69
N GLN A 35 -13.02 -2.46 -11.60
CA GLN A 35 -12.61 -1.58 -10.52
C GLN A 35 -13.51 -0.34 -10.37
N PHE A 36 -14.13 0.13 -11.42
CA PHE A 36 -15.07 1.27 -11.38
C PHE A 36 -16.53 0.80 -11.31
N ARG A 37 -16.87 -0.22 -12.07
CA ARG A 37 -18.24 -0.69 -12.20
C ARG A 37 -18.78 -1.34 -10.93
N MET A 38 -17.92 -1.95 -10.12
CA MET A 38 -18.32 -2.76 -8.96
C MET A 38 -17.99 -2.10 -7.61
N ILE A 39 -17.82 -0.77 -7.57
CA ILE A 39 -17.46 -0.04 -6.33
C ILE A 39 -18.50 -0.26 -5.23
N ARG A 40 -19.80 -0.19 -5.56
CA ARG A 40 -20.87 -0.44 -4.60
C ARG A 40 -20.78 -1.83 -4.00
N GLU A 41 -20.52 -2.84 -4.83
CA GLU A 41 -20.39 -4.23 -4.40
C GLU A 41 -19.17 -4.43 -3.49
N MET A 42 -18.06 -3.77 -3.80
CA MET A 42 -16.85 -3.81 -2.96
C MET A 42 -17.14 -3.37 -1.52
N ILE A 43 -17.93 -2.31 -1.35
CA ILE A 43 -18.31 -1.78 -0.02
C ILE A 43 -19.25 -2.75 0.69
N VAL A 44 -20.25 -3.28 -0.01
CA VAL A 44 -21.21 -4.24 0.56
C VAL A 44 -20.50 -5.51 1.05
N LEU A 45 -19.51 -6.00 0.29
CA LEU A 45 -18.76 -7.20 0.63
C LEU A 45 -17.91 -7.08 1.91
N LEU A 46 -17.55 -5.86 2.33
CA LEU A 46 -16.86 -5.66 3.62
C LEU A 46 -17.74 -6.04 4.82
N SER A 47 -19.04 -5.83 4.73
CA SER A 47 -19.99 -6.17 5.78
C SER A 47 -20.41 -7.64 5.76
N GLU A 48 -20.03 -8.40 4.74
CA GLU A 48 -20.40 -9.81 4.61
C GLU A 48 -19.65 -10.64 5.66
N SER A 49 -20.41 -11.30 6.54
CA SER A 49 -19.86 -12.20 7.55
C SER A 49 -19.09 -13.35 6.89
N ALA A 50 -18.11 -13.90 7.60
CA ALA A 50 -17.48 -15.15 7.20
C ALA A 50 -18.59 -16.20 6.95
N GLY A 51 -18.59 -16.82 5.76
CA GLY A 51 -19.56 -17.86 5.43
C GLY A 51 -19.60 -18.91 6.57
N LYS A 52 -20.81 -19.42 6.89
CA LYS A 52 -20.98 -20.45 7.91
C LYS A 52 -20.17 -21.69 7.50
N GLY A 53 -18.96 -21.81 8.02
CA GLY A 53 -18.20 -23.06 7.98
C GLY A 53 -18.92 -24.13 8.80
N LYS A 54 -18.46 -25.37 8.74
CA LYS A 54 -18.94 -26.43 9.64
C LYS A 54 -18.77 -25.96 11.09
N GLN A 55 -19.74 -26.28 11.94
CA GLN A 55 -19.73 -25.90 13.36
C GLN A 55 -18.36 -26.21 14.00
N GLY A 56 -17.72 -25.18 14.58
CA GLY A 56 -16.42 -25.31 15.26
C GLY A 56 -15.18 -24.83 14.45
N GLU A 57 -15.27 -24.54 13.16
CA GLU A 57 -14.13 -24.05 12.38
C GLU A 57 -14.02 -22.52 12.46
N LYS A 58 -12.87 -22.03 12.91
CA LYS A 58 -12.54 -20.59 12.88
C LYS A 58 -12.08 -20.21 11.47
N HIS A 59 -12.85 -19.39 10.79
CA HIS A 59 -12.52 -18.88 9.46
C HIS A 59 -12.16 -17.40 9.50
N VAL A 60 -11.24 -17.00 8.63
CA VAL A 60 -10.92 -15.59 8.39
C VAL A 60 -12.05 -14.98 7.56
N SER A 61 -12.68 -13.91 8.06
CA SER A 61 -13.75 -13.20 7.34
C SER A 61 -13.19 -12.34 6.20
N SER A 62 -14.07 -11.88 5.32
CA SER A 62 -13.74 -10.93 4.27
C SER A 62 -13.13 -9.64 4.83
N PHE A 63 -13.71 -9.09 5.90
CA PHE A 63 -13.17 -7.92 6.58
C PHE A 63 -11.80 -8.18 7.22
N GLN A 64 -11.60 -9.34 7.83
CA GLN A 64 -10.29 -9.70 8.40
C GLN A 64 -9.22 -9.84 7.32
N ALA A 65 -9.54 -10.44 6.17
CA ALA A 65 -8.61 -10.52 5.04
C ALA A 65 -8.32 -9.14 4.44
N PHE A 66 -9.31 -8.26 4.37
CA PHE A 66 -9.12 -6.85 4.03
C PHE A 66 -8.19 -6.16 5.03
N ALA A 67 -8.44 -6.31 6.32
CA ALA A 67 -7.62 -5.70 7.37
C ALA A 67 -6.17 -6.20 7.35
N ILE A 68 -5.93 -7.50 7.11
CA ILE A 68 -4.57 -8.06 6.93
C ILE A 68 -3.90 -7.39 5.73
N SER A 69 -4.63 -7.27 4.63
CA SER A 69 -4.10 -6.68 3.40
C SER A 69 -3.83 -5.18 3.53
N ILE A 70 -4.69 -4.45 4.24
CA ILE A 70 -4.46 -3.04 4.55
C ILE A 70 -3.27 -2.89 5.51
N ALA A 71 -3.13 -3.78 6.52
CA ALA A 71 -1.98 -3.77 7.43
C ALA A 71 -0.64 -3.96 6.71
N SER A 72 -0.61 -4.71 5.60
CA SER A 72 0.59 -4.86 4.76
C SER A 72 0.90 -3.58 3.98
N ARG A 73 -0.12 -2.88 3.49
CA ARG A 73 0.01 -1.72 2.60
C ARG A 73 0.20 -0.42 3.35
N VAL A 74 -0.65 -0.17 4.37
CA VAL A 74 -0.66 1.08 5.11
C VAL A 74 0.51 1.13 6.09
N GLY A 75 1.49 1.95 5.77
CA GLY A 75 2.71 2.08 6.56
C GLY A 75 3.68 3.08 5.94
N THR A 76 4.94 2.68 5.80
CA THR A 76 5.99 3.56 5.25
C THR A 76 5.69 4.06 3.84
N GLY A 77 4.99 3.26 3.01
CA GLY A 77 4.59 3.65 1.65
C GLY A 77 3.71 4.89 1.63
N ASN A 78 2.72 4.95 2.54
CA ASN A 78 1.76 6.06 2.60
C ASN A 78 2.34 7.32 3.24
N LEU A 79 3.26 7.18 4.17
CA LEU A 79 3.86 8.30 4.91
C LEU A 79 5.17 8.75 4.26
N ALA A 80 6.21 7.95 4.41
CA ALA A 80 7.53 8.25 3.87
C ALA A 80 7.58 8.16 2.34
N GLY A 81 6.85 7.22 1.73
CA GLY A 81 6.79 7.05 0.27
C GLY A 81 6.16 8.23 -0.43
N VAL A 82 5.03 8.74 0.06
CA VAL A 82 4.35 9.94 -0.47
C VAL A 82 5.23 11.17 -0.30
N ALA A 83 5.81 11.36 0.90
CA ALA A 83 6.73 12.46 1.15
C ALA A 83 7.94 12.43 0.20
N THR A 84 8.53 11.25 -0.03
CA THR A 84 9.62 11.07 -1.00
C THR A 84 9.16 11.34 -2.44
N ALA A 85 7.93 10.93 -2.80
CA ALA A 85 7.38 11.21 -4.12
C ALA A 85 7.26 12.72 -4.38
N ILE A 86 6.78 13.46 -3.39
CA ILE A 86 6.65 14.92 -3.48
C ILE A 86 8.03 15.61 -3.47
N ALA A 87 8.94 15.18 -2.58
CA ALA A 87 10.26 15.80 -2.46
C ALA A 87 11.12 15.62 -3.73
N ILE A 88 11.04 14.46 -4.40
CA ILE A 88 11.86 14.14 -5.58
C ILE A 88 11.11 14.44 -6.88
N GLY A 89 9.83 14.06 -6.95
CA GLY A 89 9.02 14.15 -8.16
C GLY A 89 8.15 15.42 -8.23
N GLY A 90 8.14 16.21 -7.16
CA GLY A 90 7.25 17.36 -7.03
C GLY A 90 5.78 16.97 -6.78
N PRO A 91 4.89 17.97 -6.58
CA PRO A 91 3.47 17.75 -6.34
C PRO A 91 2.76 16.90 -7.41
N GLY A 92 3.22 16.99 -8.66
CA GLY A 92 2.68 16.21 -9.79
C GLY A 92 2.80 14.70 -9.65
N ALA A 93 3.72 14.20 -8.83
CA ALA A 93 3.86 12.77 -8.54
C ALA A 93 2.58 12.18 -7.95
N ILE A 94 1.80 12.96 -7.19
CA ILE A 94 0.54 12.53 -6.58
C ILE A 94 -0.51 12.21 -7.64
N PHE A 95 -0.61 13.00 -8.70
CA PHE A 95 -1.50 12.70 -9.82
C PHE A 95 -1.20 11.33 -10.43
N TRP A 96 0.08 11.02 -10.64
CA TRP A 96 0.50 9.73 -11.19
C TRP A 96 0.31 8.57 -10.20
N MET A 97 0.41 8.82 -8.89
CA MET A 97 0.00 7.83 -7.88
C MET A 97 -1.49 7.50 -7.97
N TRP A 98 -2.36 8.48 -8.19
CA TRP A 98 -3.80 8.23 -8.41
C TRP A 98 -4.04 7.41 -9.67
N VAL A 99 -3.40 7.79 -10.78
CA VAL A 99 -3.55 7.06 -12.05
C VAL A 99 -3.13 5.59 -11.91
N ILE A 100 -1.97 5.33 -11.27
CA ILE A 100 -1.51 3.95 -11.10
C ILE A 100 -2.38 3.15 -10.12
N ALA A 101 -2.99 3.78 -9.11
CA ALA A 101 -3.94 3.11 -8.24
C ALA A 101 -5.22 2.72 -8.98
N LEU A 102 -5.77 3.63 -9.80
CA LEU A 102 -6.97 3.38 -10.61
C LEU A 102 -6.75 2.24 -11.61
N LEU A 103 -5.60 2.20 -12.25
CA LEU A 103 -5.25 1.14 -13.21
C LEU A 103 -4.84 -0.16 -12.50
N GLY A 104 -3.92 -0.07 -11.54
CA GLY A 104 -3.37 -1.21 -10.80
C GLY A 104 -4.41 -1.99 -9.99
N ALA A 105 -5.51 -1.35 -9.60
CA ALA A 105 -6.62 -2.00 -8.93
C ALA A 105 -7.19 -3.19 -9.71
N SER A 106 -7.13 -3.18 -11.05
CA SER A 106 -7.51 -4.31 -11.89
C SER A 106 -6.53 -5.49 -11.76
N SER A 107 -5.24 -5.22 -11.58
CA SER A 107 -4.24 -6.25 -11.30
C SER A 107 -4.50 -6.89 -9.94
N ALA A 108 -4.76 -6.08 -8.90
CA ALA A 108 -5.11 -6.59 -7.57
C ALA A 108 -6.38 -7.46 -7.59
N PHE A 109 -7.37 -7.09 -8.42
CA PHE A 109 -8.57 -7.90 -8.65
C PHE A 109 -8.24 -9.29 -9.19
N ILE A 110 -7.45 -9.35 -10.27
CA ILE A 110 -7.11 -10.61 -10.95
C ILE A 110 -6.24 -11.48 -10.06
N GLU A 111 -5.14 -10.95 -9.52
CA GLU A 111 -4.21 -11.72 -8.70
C GLU A 111 -4.88 -12.30 -7.45
N SER A 112 -5.75 -11.54 -6.80
CA SER A 112 -6.45 -11.99 -5.59
C SER A 112 -7.58 -12.98 -5.89
N THR A 113 -8.26 -12.83 -7.02
CA THR A 113 -9.23 -13.81 -7.51
C THR A 113 -8.53 -15.14 -7.80
N LEU A 114 -7.37 -15.11 -8.47
CA LEU A 114 -6.56 -16.31 -8.72
C LEU A 114 -6.03 -16.92 -7.41
N GLY A 115 -5.59 -16.10 -6.46
CA GLY A 115 -5.16 -16.55 -5.13
C GLY A 115 -6.25 -17.36 -4.41
N GLN A 116 -7.51 -16.91 -4.51
CA GLN A 116 -8.66 -17.63 -3.97
C GLN A 116 -9.03 -18.87 -4.77
N LEU A 117 -8.96 -18.81 -6.11
CA LEU A 117 -9.34 -19.93 -6.98
C LEU A 117 -8.44 -21.15 -6.80
N TYR A 118 -7.14 -20.93 -6.63
CA TYR A 118 -6.14 -22.00 -6.53
C TYR A 118 -5.68 -22.28 -5.09
N LYS A 119 -6.36 -21.75 -4.08
CA LYS A 119 -6.04 -21.99 -2.67
C LYS A 119 -6.19 -23.46 -2.29
N ILE A 120 -5.52 -23.84 -1.23
CA ILE A 120 -5.62 -25.16 -0.59
C ILE A 120 -6.02 -25.01 0.87
N ARG A 121 -6.51 -26.08 1.46
CA ARG A 121 -6.77 -26.11 2.89
C ARG A 121 -5.46 -26.42 3.63
N GLY A 122 -5.04 -25.51 4.51
CA GLY A 122 -3.96 -25.70 5.46
C GLY A 122 -4.46 -26.25 6.79
N LYS A 123 -3.59 -26.30 7.83
CA LYS A 123 -3.95 -26.74 9.18
C LYS A 123 -4.97 -25.80 9.84
N ASP A 124 -4.69 -24.50 9.84
CA ASP A 124 -5.44 -23.51 10.61
C ASP A 124 -6.27 -22.56 9.73
N SER A 125 -6.00 -22.50 8.44
CA SER A 125 -6.68 -21.64 7.47
C SER A 125 -6.44 -22.11 6.04
N PHE A 126 -7.03 -21.39 5.07
CA PHE A 126 -6.66 -21.56 3.66
C PHE A 126 -5.30 -20.92 3.37
N ILE A 127 -4.57 -21.53 2.44
CA ILE A 127 -3.27 -21.07 1.93
C ILE A 127 -3.36 -20.97 0.43
N GLY A 128 -2.88 -19.87 -0.15
CA GLY A 128 -2.91 -19.64 -1.60
C GLY A 128 -1.94 -18.52 -1.98
N GLY A 129 -2.16 -17.95 -3.16
CA GLY A 129 -1.34 -16.86 -3.69
C GLY A 129 -0.57 -17.27 -4.94
N PRO A 130 0.39 -16.44 -5.42
CA PRO A 130 1.05 -16.65 -6.70
C PRO A 130 1.75 -17.98 -6.85
N ALA A 131 2.44 -18.46 -5.83
CA ALA A 131 3.10 -19.77 -5.87
C ALA A 131 2.13 -20.90 -6.21
N TYR A 132 0.89 -20.82 -5.73
CA TYR A 132 -0.13 -21.85 -5.96
C TYR A 132 -0.76 -21.77 -7.34
N TYR A 133 -1.09 -20.57 -7.85
CA TYR A 133 -1.65 -20.46 -9.18
C TYR A 133 -0.60 -20.64 -10.28
N MET A 134 0.67 -20.31 -10.05
CA MET A 134 1.78 -20.67 -10.94
C MET A 134 1.95 -22.18 -11.04
N LYS A 135 1.93 -22.89 -9.89
CA LYS A 135 2.06 -24.34 -9.85
C LYS A 135 0.85 -25.04 -10.46
N LYS A 136 -0.39 -24.66 -10.10
CA LYS A 136 -1.60 -25.37 -10.49
C LYS A 136 -2.21 -24.84 -11.79
N GLY A 137 -2.22 -23.51 -11.99
CA GLY A 137 -2.82 -22.86 -13.15
C GLY A 137 -1.90 -22.87 -14.37
N LEU A 138 -0.66 -22.43 -14.20
CA LEU A 138 0.35 -22.44 -15.29
C LEU A 138 1.07 -23.77 -15.44
N LYS A 139 0.92 -24.70 -14.47
CA LYS A 139 1.66 -25.98 -14.42
C LYS A 139 3.18 -25.80 -14.43
N GLN A 140 3.66 -24.71 -13.84
CA GLN A 140 5.08 -24.34 -13.73
C GLN A 140 5.53 -24.29 -12.25
N PRO A 141 5.82 -25.44 -11.62
CA PRO A 141 6.15 -25.50 -10.19
C PRO A 141 7.42 -24.73 -9.83
N TRP A 142 8.41 -24.66 -10.74
CA TRP A 142 9.66 -23.93 -10.52
C TRP A 142 9.41 -22.41 -10.36
N MET A 143 8.48 -21.82 -11.15
CA MET A 143 8.11 -20.42 -11.02
C MET A 143 7.46 -20.14 -9.66
N GLY A 144 6.57 -21.03 -9.22
CA GLY A 144 5.95 -20.93 -7.90
C GLY A 144 6.95 -21.00 -6.75
N MET A 145 7.97 -21.87 -6.87
CA MET A 145 9.04 -21.99 -5.88
C MET A 145 9.92 -20.73 -5.87
N LEU A 146 10.35 -20.25 -7.04
CA LEU A 146 11.13 -19.03 -7.17
C LEU A 146 10.39 -17.84 -6.57
N PHE A 147 9.11 -17.68 -6.90
CA PHE A 147 8.27 -16.62 -6.32
C PHE A 147 8.20 -16.73 -4.79
N ALA A 148 7.97 -17.93 -4.25
CA ALA A 148 7.89 -18.14 -2.81
C ALA A 148 9.18 -17.75 -2.08
N VAL A 149 10.34 -18.07 -2.65
CA VAL A 149 11.64 -17.65 -2.09
C VAL A 149 11.81 -16.15 -2.15
N LEU A 150 11.55 -15.54 -3.32
CA LEU A 150 11.72 -14.10 -3.51
C LEU A 150 10.80 -13.28 -2.61
N ILE A 151 9.52 -13.64 -2.52
CA ILE A 151 8.58 -12.91 -1.66
C ILE A 151 8.92 -13.06 -0.17
N SER A 152 9.39 -14.23 0.25
CA SER A 152 9.83 -14.45 1.63
C SER A 152 11.04 -13.59 2.00
N ILE A 153 12.02 -13.46 1.09
CA ILE A 153 13.17 -12.59 1.29
C ILE A 153 12.72 -11.12 1.28
N THR A 154 11.92 -10.72 0.30
CA THR A 154 11.47 -9.33 0.16
C THR A 154 10.66 -8.87 1.36
N PHE A 155 9.61 -9.59 1.73
CA PHE A 155 8.72 -9.19 2.84
C PHE A 155 9.31 -9.54 4.21
N GLY A 156 10.04 -10.67 4.32
CA GLY A 156 10.67 -11.08 5.57
C GLY A 156 11.85 -10.20 6.01
N PHE A 157 12.59 -9.64 5.06
CA PHE A 157 13.78 -8.82 5.36
C PHE A 157 13.63 -7.38 4.85
N ALA A 158 13.48 -7.16 3.54
CA ALA A 158 13.58 -5.82 2.97
C ALA A 158 12.44 -4.90 3.45
N PHE A 159 11.17 -5.33 3.31
CA PHE A 159 10.03 -4.53 3.77
C PHE A 159 10.02 -4.35 5.29
N ASN A 160 10.29 -5.40 6.06
CA ASN A 160 10.37 -5.29 7.51
C ASN A 160 11.50 -4.35 7.96
N SER A 161 12.66 -4.36 7.30
CA SER A 161 13.77 -3.45 7.61
C SER A 161 13.39 -2.00 7.34
N VAL A 162 12.77 -1.71 6.19
CA VAL A 162 12.30 -0.36 5.85
C VAL A 162 11.24 0.10 6.85
N GLN A 163 10.27 -0.76 7.19
CA GLN A 163 9.20 -0.45 8.14
C GLN A 163 9.77 -0.17 9.54
N SER A 164 10.62 -1.06 10.06
CA SER A 164 11.24 -0.89 11.37
C SER A 164 12.11 0.36 11.44
N ASN A 165 12.94 0.60 10.42
CA ASN A 165 13.78 1.78 10.34
C ASN A 165 12.96 3.07 10.35
N THR A 166 11.87 3.13 9.59
CA THR A 166 10.99 4.31 9.53
C THR A 166 10.30 4.57 10.88
N ILE A 167 9.81 3.52 11.56
CA ILE A 167 9.21 3.66 12.89
C ILE A 167 10.25 4.16 13.90
N CYS A 168 11.45 3.57 13.88
CA CYS A 168 12.54 3.99 14.79
C CYS A 168 12.97 5.44 14.52
N ALA A 169 13.12 5.84 13.25
CA ALA A 169 13.48 7.21 12.89
C ALA A 169 12.40 8.23 13.29
N ALA A 170 11.12 7.89 13.11
CA ALA A 170 10.01 8.74 13.53
C ALA A 170 9.97 8.91 15.05
N ALA A 171 10.15 7.83 15.81
CA ALA A 171 10.14 7.86 17.26
C ALA A 171 11.40 8.53 17.87
N GLU A 172 12.55 8.39 17.23
CA GLU A 172 13.75 9.15 17.62
C GLU A 172 13.52 10.65 17.42
N HIS A 173 12.97 11.06 16.28
CA HIS A 173 12.68 12.46 15.99
C HIS A 173 11.63 13.04 16.95
N ALA A 174 10.58 12.28 17.30
CA ALA A 174 9.48 12.75 18.15
C ALA A 174 9.82 12.71 19.65
N PHE A 175 10.53 11.67 20.12
CA PHE A 175 10.71 11.37 21.55
C PHE A 175 12.16 11.21 21.98
N GLY A 176 13.12 11.23 21.06
CA GLY A 176 14.53 10.97 21.36
C GLY A 176 14.83 9.51 21.75
N PHE A 177 13.99 8.56 21.37
CA PHE A 177 14.18 7.15 21.70
C PHE A 177 15.38 6.55 20.95
N ASN A 178 16.12 5.67 21.64
CA ASN A 178 17.23 4.96 21.03
C ASN A 178 16.73 3.89 20.04
N HIS A 179 17.25 3.91 18.80
CA HIS A 179 16.88 3.00 17.73
C HIS A 179 16.99 1.51 18.09
N ILE A 180 18.05 1.12 18.81
CA ILE A 180 18.32 -0.29 19.17
C ILE A 180 17.27 -0.80 20.16
N ILE A 181 16.96 0.02 21.19
CA ILE A 181 15.97 -0.35 22.19
C ILE A 181 14.59 -0.47 21.56
N LEU A 182 14.20 0.51 20.74
CA LEU A 182 12.91 0.49 20.08
C LEU A 182 12.81 -0.67 19.08
N GLY A 183 13.85 -0.92 18.30
CA GLY A 183 13.92 -2.08 17.40
C GLY A 183 13.76 -3.41 18.16
N GLY A 184 14.37 -3.54 19.34
CA GLY A 184 14.18 -4.70 20.22
C GLY A 184 12.73 -4.87 20.70
N VAL A 185 12.09 -3.76 21.12
CA VAL A 185 10.66 -3.77 21.53
C VAL A 185 9.76 -4.16 20.35
N LEU A 186 9.96 -3.56 19.19
CA LEU A 186 9.19 -3.89 17.98
C LEU A 186 9.35 -5.37 17.59
N THR A 187 10.56 -5.90 17.68
CA THR A 187 10.85 -7.32 17.41
C THR A 187 10.07 -8.20 18.37
N LEU A 188 10.12 -7.91 19.69
CA LEU A 188 9.40 -8.69 20.70
C LEU A 188 7.90 -8.68 20.47
N LEU A 189 7.29 -7.49 20.23
CA LEU A 189 5.87 -7.36 19.95
C LEU A 189 5.46 -8.13 18.68
N THR A 190 6.26 -8.03 17.62
CA THR A 190 6.01 -8.73 16.37
C THR A 190 6.05 -10.24 16.55
N LEU A 191 7.05 -10.76 17.28
CA LEU A 191 7.15 -12.19 17.60
C LEU A 191 5.94 -12.68 18.40
N LEU A 192 5.50 -11.93 19.42
CA LEU A 192 4.31 -12.27 20.20
C LEU A 192 3.05 -12.41 19.34
N ILE A 193 2.91 -11.59 18.28
CA ILE A 193 1.77 -11.65 17.36
C ILE A 193 1.92 -12.83 16.40
N ILE A 194 3.09 -12.98 15.76
CA ILE A 194 3.33 -13.98 14.71
C ILE A 194 3.21 -15.41 15.25
N PHE A 195 3.75 -15.70 16.44
CA PHE A 195 3.64 -17.02 17.06
C PHE A 195 2.19 -17.45 17.36
N GLY A 196 1.22 -16.54 17.34
CA GLY A 196 -0.20 -16.85 17.42
C GLY A 196 -0.83 -17.29 16.09
N GLY A 197 -0.06 -17.35 15.01
CA GLY A 197 -0.49 -17.74 13.67
C GLY A 197 -1.44 -16.75 13.01
N ILE A 198 -1.93 -17.11 11.82
CA ILE A 198 -2.77 -16.24 10.98
C ILE A 198 -4.04 -15.73 11.67
N GLN A 199 -4.62 -16.51 12.57
CA GLN A 199 -5.83 -16.12 13.32
C GLN A 199 -5.57 -14.97 14.29
N ARG A 200 -4.38 -14.94 14.93
CA ARG A 200 -3.98 -13.84 15.81
C ARG A 200 -3.65 -12.61 14.99
N ILE A 201 -2.90 -12.76 13.91
CA ILE A 201 -2.59 -11.67 12.97
C ILE A 201 -3.89 -11.05 12.47
N ALA A 202 -4.85 -11.86 11.99
CA ALA A 202 -6.15 -11.39 11.51
C ALA A 202 -6.92 -10.59 12.58
N ARG A 203 -6.94 -11.06 13.83
CA ARG A 203 -7.63 -10.39 14.93
C ARG A 203 -6.96 -9.07 15.28
N VAL A 204 -5.64 -9.04 15.43
CA VAL A 204 -4.89 -7.84 15.77
C VAL A 204 -5.04 -6.79 14.65
N SER A 205 -4.85 -7.19 13.38
CA SER A 205 -5.01 -6.30 12.25
C SER A 205 -6.43 -5.74 12.12
N SER A 206 -7.47 -6.54 12.40
CA SER A 206 -8.87 -6.09 12.34
C SER A 206 -9.25 -5.05 13.40
N ILE A 207 -8.41 -4.84 14.41
CA ILE A 207 -8.58 -3.81 15.45
C ILE A 207 -7.66 -2.62 15.18
N ILE A 208 -6.36 -2.88 15.04
CA ILE A 208 -5.35 -1.81 14.93
C ILE A 208 -5.53 -1.00 13.65
N VAL A 209 -5.75 -1.68 12.51
CA VAL A 209 -5.80 -1.01 11.20
C VAL A 209 -6.97 -0.01 11.10
N PRO A 210 -8.22 -0.34 11.45
CA PRO A 210 -9.29 0.64 11.41
C PRO A 210 -9.05 1.82 12.36
N VAL A 211 -8.52 1.57 13.57
CA VAL A 211 -8.22 2.64 14.53
C VAL A 211 -7.17 3.60 13.96
N MET A 212 -6.06 3.07 13.45
CA MET A 212 -5.01 3.85 12.80
C MET A 212 -5.54 4.64 11.59
N ALA A 213 -6.23 3.94 10.67
CA ALA A 213 -6.71 4.54 9.43
C ALA A 213 -7.74 5.64 9.72
N LEU A 214 -8.70 5.39 10.61
CA LEU A 214 -9.71 6.39 10.98
C LEU A 214 -9.09 7.58 11.72
N GLY A 215 -8.13 7.35 12.62
CA GLY A 215 -7.40 8.42 13.29
C GLY A 215 -6.65 9.30 12.31
N TYR A 216 -5.87 8.69 11.41
CA TYR A 216 -5.08 9.41 10.42
C TYR A 216 -5.96 10.16 9.38
N VAL A 217 -6.98 9.50 8.86
CA VAL A 217 -7.94 10.13 7.93
C VAL A 217 -8.72 11.24 8.63
N GLY A 218 -9.13 11.02 9.89
CA GLY A 218 -9.81 12.04 10.70
C GLY A 218 -8.94 13.29 10.88
N LEU A 219 -7.67 13.11 11.23
CA LEU A 219 -6.71 14.22 11.34
C LEU A 219 -6.53 14.95 10.01
N ALA A 220 -6.35 14.21 8.91
CA ALA A 220 -6.22 14.80 7.58
C ALA A 220 -7.48 15.61 7.18
N LEU A 221 -8.67 15.10 7.48
CA LEU A 221 -9.93 15.81 7.24
C LEU A 221 -10.03 17.12 8.04
N VAL A 222 -9.54 17.14 9.27
CA VAL A 222 -9.45 18.38 10.07
C VAL A 222 -8.52 19.38 9.40
N ILE A 223 -7.32 18.95 8.98
CA ILE A 223 -6.36 19.82 8.28
C ILE A 223 -6.94 20.35 6.98
N VAL A 224 -7.60 19.49 6.19
CA VAL A 224 -8.28 19.90 4.94
C VAL A 224 -9.40 20.92 5.24
N ALA A 225 -10.19 20.70 6.28
CA ALA A 225 -11.26 21.62 6.66
C ALA A 225 -10.71 23.00 7.09
N LEU A 226 -9.61 23.03 7.82
CA LEU A 226 -8.93 24.27 8.21
C LEU A 226 -8.34 25.01 7.01
N ASN A 227 -7.92 24.28 5.98
CA ASN A 227 -7.30 24.80 4.76
C ASN A 227 -8.23 24.74 3.52
N ILE A 228 -9.56 24.69 3.72
CA ILE A 228 -10.53 24.44 2.64
C ILE A 228 -10.45 25.46 1.50
N THR A 229 -10.11 26.71 1.79
CA THR A 229 -9.94 27.76 0.80
C THR A 229 -8.73 27.55 -0.10
N HIS A 230 -7.70 26.86 0.37
CA HIS A 230 -6.48 26.54 -0.38
C HIS A 230 -6.61 25.22 -1.18
N LEU A 231 -7.61 24.40 -0.89
CA LEU A 231 -7.78 23.09 -1.53
C LEU A 231 -7.83 23.16 -3.07
N PRO A 232 -8.59 24.09 -3.72
CA PRO A 232 -8.57 24.21 -5.17
C PRO A 232 -7.18 24.53 -5.73
N GLY A 233 -6.41 25.37 -5.02
CA GLY A 233 -5.05 25.72 -5.40
C GLY A 233 -4.11 24.53 -5.35
N VAL A 234 -4.19 23.69 -4.29
CA VAL A 234 -3.39 22.48 -4.15
C VAL A 234 -3.74 21.46 -5.24
N ILE A 235 -5.01 21.27 -5.55
CA ILE A 235 -5.42 20.37 -6.65
C ILE A 235 -4.88 20.89 -7.98
N ALA A 236 -5.00 22.19 -8.26
CA ALA A 236 -4.44 22.81 -9.45
C ALA A 236 -2.92 22.66 -9.53
N LEU A 237 -2.22 22.80 -8.40
CA LEU A 237 -0.78 22.58 -8.27
C LEU A 237 -0.40 21.14 -8.64
N ILE A 238 -1.10 20.13 -8.09
CA ILE A 238 -0.88 18.72 -8.41
C ILE A 238 -1.04 18.46 -9.90
N VAL A 239 -2.14 18.93 -10.50
CA VAL A 239 -2.44 18.69 -11.92
C VAL A 239 -1.46 19.45 -12.83
N SER A 240 -1.16 20.73 -12.54
CA SER A 240 -0.25 21.51 -13.35
C SER A 240 1.18 20.95 -13.36
N HIS A 241 1.67 20.48 -12.20
CA HIS A 241 2.99 19.85 -12.08
C HIS A 241 3.04 18.43 -12.68
N ALA A 242 1.91 17.76 -12.83
CA ALA A 242 1.86 16.46 -13.51
C ALA A 242 2.08 16.58 -15.04
N PHE A 243 1.71 17.72 -15.65
CA PHE A 243 1.73 17.94 -17.10
C PHE A 243 2.44 19.23 -17.52
N GLY A 244 3.02 19.99 -16.59
CA GLY A 244 3.56 21.33 -16.85
C GLY A 244 4.70 21.35 -17.86
N TRP A 245 4.58 22.21 -18.87
CA TRP A 245 5.58 22.38 -19.93
C TRP A 245 6.92 22.91 -19.42
N GLU A 246 6.93 23.77 -18.41
CA GLU A 246 8.16 24.30 -17.80
C GLU A 246 8.96 23.21 -17.11
N GLN A 247 8.29 22.30 -16.41
CA GLN A 247 8.92 21.13 -15.81
C GLN A 247 9.34 20.09 -16.85
N ALA A 248 8.64 20.00 -17.99
CA ALA A 248 9.01 19.09 -19.08
C ALA A 248 10.38 19.40 -19.66
N LEU A 249 10.70 20.69 -19.84
CA LEU A 249 12.00 21.16 -20.33
C LEU A 249 13.14 20.87 -19.34
N ALA A 250 12.86 20.83 -18.05
CA ALA A 250 13.81 20.50 -16.99
C ALA A 250 13.84 19.01 -16.61
N GLY A 251 13.13 18.12 -17.34
CA GLY A 251 13.00 16.70 -16.98
C GLY A 251 12.03 16.43 -15.83
N GLY A 252 11.34 17.45 -15.31
CA GLY A 252 10.49 17.35 -14.12
C GLY A 252 9.24 16.48 -14.30
N VAL A 253 8.59 16.52 -15.48
CA VAL A 253 7.40 15.68 -15.75
C VAL A 253 7.76 14.19 -15.75
N GLY A 254 8.90 13.83 -16.34
CA GLY A 254 9.39 12.45 -16.31
C GLY A 254 9.68 11.98 -14.88
N MET A 255 10.21 12.87 -14.03
CA MET A 255 10.48 12.56 -12.63
C MET A 255 9.19 12.40 -11.82
N ALA A 256 8.19 13.30 -12.02
CA ALA A 256 6.87 13.19 -11.40
C ALA A 256 6.17 11.87 -11.76
N LEU A 257 6.15 11.53 -13.05
CA LEU A 257 5.62 10.26 -13.55
C LEU A 257 6.33 9.07 -12.89
N MET A 258 7.67 9.05 -12.95
CA MET A 258 8.49 7.96 -12.44
C MET A 258 8.30 7.77 -10.93
N GLN A 259 8.38 8.84 -10.15
CA GLN A 259 8.20 8.76 -8.70
C GLN A 259 6.77 8.42 -8.34
N GLY A 260 5.77 8.99 -9.03
CA GLY A 260 4.37 8.68 -8.81
C GLY A 260 4.07 7.19 -9.04
N ILE A 261 4.56 6.61 -10.14
CA ILE A 261 4.38 5.18 -10.42
C ILE A 261 5.14 4.32 -9.41
N LYS A 262 6.43 4.57 -9.18
CA LYS A 262 7.27 3.78 -8.24
C LYS A 262 6.66 3.78 -6.84
N ARG A 263 6.30 4.95 -6.31
CA ARG A 263 5.78 5.08 -4.93
C ARG A 263 4.34 4.64 -4.81
N GLY A 264 3.51 4.85 -5.85
CA GLY A 264 2.15 4.33 -5.90
C GLY A 264 2.12 2.81 -5.86
N LEU A 265 2.90 2.13 -6.71
CA LEU A 265 3.01 0.67 -6.72
C LEU A 265 3.60 0.12 -5.41
N PHE A 266 4.62 0.79 -4.87
CA PHE A 266 5.20 0.40 -3.58
C PHE A 266 4.18 0.48 -2.44
N SER A 267 3.32 1.51 -2.42
CA SER A 267 2.31 1.69 -1.40
C SER A 267 1.17 0.67 -1.53
N ASN A 268 0.56 0.57 -2.71
CA ASN A 268 -0.65 -0.25 -2.88
C ASN A 268 -0.41 -1.73 -3.21
N GLU A 269 0.84 -2.12 -3.46
CA GLU A 269 1.27 -3.50 -3.74
C GLU A 269 0.49 -4.19 -4.88
N ALA A 270 -0.18 -3.45 -5.76
CA ALA A 270 -0.99 -4.01 -6.83
C ALA A 270 -0.10 -4.68 -7.91
N GLY A 271 -0.31 -5.96 -8.14
CA GLY A 271 0.48 -6.75 -9.07
C GLY A 271 1.80 -7.29 -8.50
N MET A 272 2.11 -7.01 -7.22
CA MET A 272 3.32 -7.53 -6.55
C MET A 272 3.16 -8.97 -6.04
N GLY A 273 1.93 -9.48 -6.00
CA GLY A 273 1.67 -10.85 -5.55
C GLY A 273 1.61 -11.03 -4.02
N SER A 274 1.74 -9.98 -3.22
CA SER A 274 1.60 -10.02 -1.77
C SER A 274 0.13 -10.17 -1.33
N ALA A 275 -0.75 -9.32 -1.85
CA ALA A 275 -2.17 -9.30 -1.56
C ALA A 275 -2.90 -10.64 -1.77
N PRO A 276 -2.62 -11.43 -2.81
CA PRO A 276 -3.23 -12.74 -3.00
C PRO A 276 -2.99 -13.73 -1.87
N ASN A 277 -1.87 -13.62 -1.15
CA ASN A 277 -1.59 -14.50 0.00
C ASN A 277 -2.56 -14.20 1.15
N ALA A 278 -2.80 -12.91 1.44
CA ALA A 278 -3.78 -12.49 2.43
C ALA A 278 -5.22 -12.83 1.97
N ALA A 279 -5.56 -12.51 0.72
CA ALA A 279 -6.85 -12.80 0.13
C ALA A 279 -7.22 -14.29 0.19
N ALA A 280 -6.25 -15.18 -0.04
CA ALA A 280 -6.47 -16.64 -0.03
C ALA A 280 -6.92 -17.18 1.34
N THR A 281 -6.56 -16.52 2.44
CA THR A 281 -6.92 -16.98 3.80
C THR A 281 -8.41 -16.89 4.10
N ALA A 282 -9.13 -16.02 3.39
CA ALA A 282 -10.56 -15.79 3.62
C ALA A 282 -11.43 -16.97 3.18
N HIS A 283 -12.49 -17.23 3.96
CA HIS A 283 -13.55 -18.12 3.58
C HIS A 283 -14.67 -17.33 2.93
N VAL A 284 -14.81 -17.44 1.63
CA VAL A 284 -15.82 -16.73 0.83
C VAL A 284 -16.57 -17.69 -0.08
N SER A 285 -17.80 -17.36 -0.42
CA SER A 285 -18.66 -18.19 -1.30
C SER A 285 -18.21 -18.17 -2.76
N HIS A 286 -17.47 -17.14 -3.19
CA HIS A 286 -16.97 -17.03 -4.57
C HIS A 286 -15.62 -16.31 -4.62
N PRO A 287 -14.62 -16.78 -5.39
CA PRO A 287 -13.29 -16.18 -5.47
C PRO A 287 -13.27 -14.69 -5.82
N VAL A 288 -14.15 -14.24 -6.70
CA VAL A 288 -14.28 -12.84 -7.16
C VAL A 288 -14.54 -11.87 -6.00
N LYS A 289 -15.22 -12.31 -4.92
CA LYS A 289 -15.47 -11.46 -3.75
C LYS A 289 -14.18 -10.93 -3.15
N GLN A 290 -13.16 -11.76 -3.03
CA GLN A 290 -11.85 -11.31 -2.54
C GLN A 290 -11.10 -10.46 -3.56
N GLY A 291 -11.27 -10.72 -4.85
CA GLY A 291 -10.77 -9.81 -5.89
C GLY A 291 -11.31 -8.39 -5.72
N LEU A 292 -12.63 -8.26 -5.53
CA LEU A 292 -13.29 -6.96 -5.31
C LEU A 292 -12.82 -6.28 -4.02
N ILE A 293 -12.70 -7.03 -2.92
CA ILE A 293 -12.22 -6.52 -1.64
C ILE A 293 -10.78 -6.01 -1.74
N GLN A 294 -9.91 -6.72 -2.45
CA GLN A 294 -8.53 -6.29 -2.64
C GLN A 294 -8.40 -5.09 -3.59
N THR A 295 -9.30 -4.96 -4.54
CA THR A 295 -9.46 -3.74 -5.35
C THR A 295 -9.79 -2.53 -4.48
N LEU A 296 -10.76 -2.68 -3.57
CA LEU A 296 -11.11 -1.63 -2.61
C LEU A 296 -9.92 -1.29 -1.69
N ALA A 297 -9.12 -2.28 -1.31
CA ALA A 297 -7.92 -2.05 -0.50
C ALA A 297 -6.88 -1.17 -1.23
N VAL A 298 -6.69 -1.32 -2.55
CA VAL A 298 -5.85 -0.41 -3.35
C VAL A 298 -6.39 1.01 -3.32
N PHE A 299 -7.70 1.19 -3.46
CA PHE A 299 -8.31 2.52 -3.39
C PHE A 299 -8.19 3.15 -2.02
N THR A 300 -8.44 2.38 -0.96
CA THR A 300 -8.31 2.85 0.42
C THR A 300 -6.86 3.27 0.72
N ASP A 301 -5.88 2.48 0.28
CA ASP A 301 -4.47 2.80 0.48
C ASP A 301 -4.07 4.08 -0.25
N THR A 302 -4.24 4.13 -1.56
CA THR A 302 -3.62 5.18 -2.36
C THR A 302 -4.54 6.38 -2.57
N LEU A 303 -5.83 6.17 -2.94
CA LEU A 303 -6.73 7.31 -3.19
C LEU A 303 -7.20 7.98 -1.89
N LEU A 304 -7.22 7.26 -0.76
CA LEU A 304 -7.59 7.86 0.50
C LEU A 304 -6.36 8.20 1.35
N ILE A 305 -5.59 7.22 1.82
CA ILE A 305 -4.54 7.43 2.82
C ILE A 305 -3.34 8.19 2.25
N CYS A 306 -2.83 7.82 1.05
CA CYS A 306 -1.74 8.58 0.44
C CYS A 306 -2.18 10.01 0.08
N THR A 307 -3.43 10.22 -0.31
CA THR A 307 -3.96 11.56 -0.59
C THR A 307 -4.04 12.41 0.69
N CYS A 308 -4.39 11.80 1.84
CA CYS A 308 -4.33 12.48 3.13
C CYS A 308 -2.91 13.00 3.42
N THR A 309 -1.90 12.15 3.26
CA THR A 309 -0.50 12.55 3.45
C THR A 309 -0.07 13.64 2.49
N ALA A 310 -0.46 13.52 1.20
CA ALA A 310 -0.14 14.53 0.20
C ALA A 310 -0.73 15.90 0.56
N PHE A 311 -1.99 15.95 0.98
CA PHE A 311 -2.63 17.21 1.39
C PHE A 311 -2.00 17.79 2.65
N ILE A 312 -1.70 16.98 3.67
CA ILE A 312 -0.99 17.42 4.87
C ILE A 312 0.33 18.10 4.48
N ILE A 313 1.14 17.48 3.61
CA ILE A 313 2.43 18.03 3.19
C ILE A 313 2.24 19.31 2.36
N LEU A 314 1.30 19.32 1.41
CA LEU A 314 1.12 20.43 0.50
C LEU A 314 0.43 21.66 1.12
N PHE A 315 -0.37 21.48 2.18
CA PHE A 315 -0.93 22.61 2.95
C PHE A 315 0.08 23.21 3.90
N SER A 316 0.97 22.41 4.48
CA SER A 316 1.87 22.80 5.58
C SER A 316 2.91 23.85 5.20
N GLY A 317 3.12 24.11 3.88
CA GLY A 317 4.21 24.98 3.42
C GLY A 317 5.62 24.46 3.79
N ALA A 318 5.76 23.16 4.14
CA ALA A 318 7.06 22.58 4.42
C ALA A 318 7.99 22.70 3.21
N PRO A 319 9.27 23.06 3.40
CA PRO A 319 10.19 23.20 2.29
C PRO A 319 10.41 21.87 1.57
N LEU A 320 10.30 21.90 0.23
CA LEU A 320 10.51 20.72 -0.63
C LEU A 320 11.91 20.74 -1.26
N ASP A 321 12.88 21.30 -0.56
CA ASP A 321 14.27 21.50 -0.99
C ASP A 321 15.20 20.32 -0.71
N GLY A 322 14.64 19.23 -0.16
CA GLY A 322 15.40 18.03 0.20
C GLY A 322 16.03 18.09 1.61
N SER A 323 15.81 19.16 2.37
CA SER A 323 16.29 19.29 3.76
C SER A 323 15.64 18.25 4.69
N ALA A 324 14.37 17.94 4.46
CA ALA A 324 13.65 16.84 5.10
C ALA A 324 13.16 15.85 4.03
N ASN A 325 13.20 14.56 4.32
CA ASN A 325 12.76 13.53 3.40
C ASN A 325 12.08 12.37 4.13
N GLY A 326 11.27 11.59 3.39
CA GLY A 326 10.58 10.45 3.95
C GLY A 326 9.67 10.84 5.11
N VAL A 327 9.70 10.07 6.21
CA VAL A 327 8.82 10.28 7.37
C VAL A 327 9.05 11.62 8.07
N GLN A 328 10.27 12.14 8.06
CA GLN A 328 10.60 13.42 8.70
C GLN A 328 9.85 14.59 8.05
N LEU A 329 9.72 14.57 6.70
CA LEU A 329 8.93 15.59 5.99
C LEU A 329 7.44 15.52 6.39
N THR A 330 6.89 14.33 6.54
CA THR A 330 5.50 14.16 7.00
C THR A 330 5.32 14.66 8.45
N GLN A 331 6.25 14.36 9.36
CA GLN A 331 6.22 14.85 10.73
C GLN A 331 6.37 16.38 10.82
N GLN A 332 7.27 16.96 10.02
CA GLN A 332 7.43 18.40 9.92
C GLN A 332 6.16 19.07 9.41
N ALA A 333 5.54 18.50 8.37
CA ALA A 333 4.29 18.98 7.83
C ALA A 333 3.16 18.96 8.88
N LEU A 334 3.03 17.86 9.61
CA LEU A 334 2.06 17.76 10.71
C LEU A 334 2.36 18.77 11.83
N THR A 335 3.63 18.97 12.17
CA THR A 335 4.03 19.95 13.18
C THR A 335 3.68 21.38 12.76
N ASN A 336 3.84 21.71 11.48
CA ASN A 336 3.46 23.02 10.94
C ASN A 336 1.93 23.25 11.00
N GLU A 337 1.11 22.21 10.79
CA GLU A 337 -0.34 22.31 10.76
C GLU A 337 -1.02 22.27 12.14
N ILE A 338 -0.53 21.42 13.04
CA ILE A 338 -1.18 21.17 14.36
C ILE A 338 -0.28 21.40 15.56
N GLY A 339 0.88 22.05 15.34
CA GLY A 339 1.85 22.37 16.40
C GLY A 339 2.68 21.17 16.83
N SER A 340 3.36 21.26 17.99
CA SER A 340 4.30 20.25 18.49
C SER A 340 3.72 18.84 18.62
N SER A 341 2.40 18.71 18.79
CA SER A 341 1.73 17.40 18.81
C SER A 341 1.78 16.67 17.47
N GLY A 342 2.04 17.38 16.36
CA GLY A 342 2.10 16.81 15.02
C GLY A 342 3.24 15.81 14.83
N SER A 343 4.36 15.96 15.55
CA SER A 343 5.48 15.02 15.48
C SER A 343 5.18 13.64 16.10
N ILE A 344 4.12 13.55 16.93
CA ILE A 344 3.72 12.34 17.63
C ILE A 344 2.85 11.44 16.73
N PHE A 345 2.10 12.05 15.80
CA PHE A 345 1.24 11.37 14.83
C PHE A 345 2.03 10.80 13.66
#